data_eccb3fd041bb9a14673d63425393a691
#
_entry.id   eccb3fd041bb9a14673d63425393a691
#
_cell.length_a   1.000
_cell.length_b   1.000
_cell.length_c   1.000
_cell.angle_alpha   90.00
_cell.angle_beta   90.00
_cell.angle_gamma   90.00
#
_symmetry.space_group_name_H-M   'P 1'
#
loop_
_entity.id
_entity.type
_entity.pdbx_description
1 polymer ?
#
loop_
_entity_poly.entity_id
_entity_poly.type
_entity_poly.pdbx_seq_one_letter_code
_entity_poly.pdbx_strand_id
1 'polypeptide(L)'
;MPRGIPSILWLKGEKYECIINDMDMKKIVTVCLLALAGVTGMSAATRSNKTEVARNLDIFNALVKELQLNYVDTIDAKKSINTAIFYMLDEIDPYTEYYSSDDQEQFNMLSTGEYGGIGCVITKGRDGRIYFAEPYEGTPSQRAGVRGGDVILQIDSDTLSTKWDVARTSEKLRGPAGTVVKVRAMRPYVADSIVTFEIERAKIVNPAVTYYGTAGTDGKTGYIALSAFTDKAAGEVRDALVDLMENHGVTSLVLDLRGNPGGLLESAVQIAGLFVPKGTEIVRTRGRGALSERVYKTIRKPVAPDMPLAVLIDGGSASSSEIVAGSLQDLDRAVIVGARSFGKGLVQSSRTLPFDGVLKLTTAKYYIPSGRLIQAIDYSRRNEDGSVARMPDSLTTVYNTVHGRPVRDGGGITPDVVVESPKINRLLYNIRRDNWDNDFATMYAASHDSIPAATEFVVTDSIFAGFKRFIDPDKFAYDRACDSILKQLREAVEVEGYKTPEVDGQIDALETMLHHDLEHDLDVNREILNELISDAIVRRYYYQKGAVANSMRYNKALHQALKLLENREEYCRILNLR
;
A
#
# COMPACT_ATOMS: atom_id res chain seq x y z
N MET A 1 59.35 39.53 1.34
CA MET A 1 59.43 40.88 0.70
C MET A 1 58.18 41.12 -0.10
N PRO A 2 57.67 42.31 -0.09
CA PRO A 2 56.27 42.64 -0.08
C PRO A 2 55.75 43.30 -1.37
N ARG A 3 54.47 43.57 -1.43
CA ARG A 3 53.78 44.69 -2.13
C ARG A 3 52.47 44.15 -2.73
N GLY A 4 51.31 44.79 -2.64
CA GLY A 4 50.96 46.14 -2.31
C GLY A 4 49.43 46.26 -2.37
N ILE A 5 48.90 47.11 -1.56
CA ILE A 5 47.52 47.60 -1.53
C ILE A 5 47.35 48.64 -2.64
N PRO A 6 46.23 48.77 -3.33
CA PRO A 6 45.76 50.01 -3.86
C PRO A 6 44.44 50.44 -3.22
N SER A 7 44.52 51.47 -2.44
CA SER A 7 43.96 52.83 -2.58
C SER A 7 42.46 52.97 -2.80
N ILE A 8 41.87 53.49 -1.78
CA ILE A 8 40.64 54.25 -1.56
C ILE A 8 40.29 55.17 -2.74
N LEU A 9 39.09 55.03 -3.25
CA LEU A 9 38.42 56.11 -4.02
C LEU A 9 37.25 56.67 -3.20
N TRP A 10 37.38 57.89 -2.83
CA TRP A 10 36.34 58.73 -2.29
C TRP A 10 35.31 59.06 -3.37
N LEU A 11 34.02 58.78 -3.11
CA LEU A 11 32.93 59.48 -3.78
C LEU A 11 31.98 60.07 -2.74
N LYS A 12 31.74 61.33 -2.98
CA LYS A 12 31.00 62.37 -2.28
C LYS A 12 29.69 61.87 -1.60
N GLY A 13 29.50 62.57 -0.45
CA GLY A 13 28.40 62.49 0.47
C GLY A 13 27.01 62.67 -0.12
N GLU A 14 26.12 61.87 0.33
CA GLU A 14 24.71 62.19 0.57
C GLU A 14 24.39 61.85 2.01
N LYS A 15 23.86 62.85 2.70
CA LYS A 15 23.40 62.80 4.08
C LYS A 15 22.19 61.85 4.15
N TYR A 16 22.35 60.70 4.72
CA TYR A 16 21.21 59.99 5.33
C TYR A 16 20.99 60.56 6.73
N GLU A 17 20.13 61.59 6.84
CA GLU A 17 19.51 61.95 8.09
C GLU A 17 18.71 60.77 8.61
N CYS A 18 19.17 60.28 9.73
CA CYS A 18 18.52 59.23 10.50
C CYS A 18 17.13 59.72 10.92
N ILE A 19 16.08 59.15 10.33
CA ILE A 19 14.71 59.33 10.81
C ILE A 19 14.60 58.49 12.09
N ILE A 20 15.19 58.96 13.19
CA ILE A 20 14.92 58.57 14.55
C ILE A 20 14.54 59.83 15.30
N ASN A 21 13.38 60.34 15.00
CA ASN A 21 12.72 61.31 15.85
C ASN A 21 11.23 60.99 15.84
N ASP A 22 10.73 60.64 17.02
CA ASP A 22 9.36 60.55 17.45
C ASP A 22 8.79 59.12 17.68
N MET A 23 9.63 58.17 18.03
CA MET A 23 9.11 57.02 18.77
C MET A 23 9.38 57.20 20.26
N ASP A 24 8.32 57.45 21.02
CA ASP A 24 8.30 57.54 22.48
C ASP A 24 9.15 56.41 23.08
N MET A 25 10.22 56.74 23.79
CA MET A 25 11.14 55.77 24.44
C MET A 25 10.39 54.74 25.28
N LYS A 26 9.22 55.09 25.80
CA LYS A 26 8.34 54.15 26.50
C LYS A 26 7.79 53.04 25.58
N LYS A 27 7.51 53.36 24.31
CA LYS A 27 7.04 52.36 23.33
C LYS A 27 8.17 51.42 22.92
N ILE A 28 9.38 51.91 22.74
CA ILE A 28 10.56 51.09 22.43
C ILE A 28 10.86 50.13 23.59
N VAL A 29 10.87 50.67 24.82
CA VAL A 29 11.06 49.85 26.03
C VAL A 29 9.95 48.78 26.20
N THR A 30 8.69 49.16 25.90
CA THR A 30 7.56 48.22 25.96
C THR A 30 7.68 47.12 24.90
N VAL A 31 8.07 47.42 23.68
CA VAL A 31 8.30 46.43 22.60
C VAL A 31 9.49 45.53 22.95
N CYS A 32 10.58 46.08 23.48
CA CYS A 32 11.73 45.29 23.94
C CYS A 32 11.37 44.36 25.13
N LEU A 33 10.56 44.86 26.08
CA LEU A 33 10.09 44.05 27.21
C LEU A 33 9.12 42.95 26.76
N LEU A 34 8.24 43.22 25.79
CA LEU A 34 7.35 42.22 25.20
C LEU A 34 8.14 41.18 24.40
N ALA A 35 9.16 41.58 23.64
CA ALA A 35 10.05 40.66 22.93
C ALA A 35 10.88 39.80 23.91
N LEU A 36 11.40 40.41 25.01
CA LEU A 36 12.10 39.66 26.07
C LEU A 36 11.17 38.67 26.80
N ALA A 37 9.93 39.09 27.11
CA ALA A 37 8.91 38.23 27.72
C ALA A 37 8.51 37.09 26.78
N GLY A 38 8.42 37.33 25.48
CA GLY A 38 8.19 36.27 24.46
C GLY A 38 9.32 35.26 24.40
N VAL A 39 10.57 35.70 24.42
CA VAL A 39 11.75 34.81 24.40
C VAL A 39 11.90 34.04 25.72
N THR A 40 11.63 34.67 26.87
CA THR A 40 11.67 33.99 28.18
C THR A 40 10.49 33.00 28.36
N GLY A 41 9.30 33.35 27.84
CA GLY A 41 8.14 32.44 27.85
C GLY A 41 8.35 31.19 26.99
N MET A 42 8.92 31.32 25.80
CA MET A 42 9.28 30.15 24.96
C MET A 42 10.39 29.30 25.60
N SER A 43 11.38 29.92 26.24
CA SER A 43 12.46 29.18 26.95
C SER A 43 11.94 28.46 28.19
N ALA A 44 10.98 29.02 28.91
CA ALA A 44 10.36 28.40 30.09
C ALA A 44 9.47 27.22 29.71
N ALA A 45 8.65 27.34 28.66
CA ALA A 45 7.81 26.26 28.16
C ALA A 45 8.64 25.07 27.67
N THR A 46 9.75 25.33 26.96
CA THR A 46 10.66 24.25 26.49
C THR A 46 11.42 23.57 27.63
N ARG A 47 11.76 24.30 28.69
CA ARG A 47 12.38 23.75 29.91
C ARG A 47 11.42 22.90 30.71
N SER A 48 10.16 23.32 30.87
CA SER A 48 9.11 22.57 31.56
C SER A 48 8.87 21.21 30.88
N ASN A 49 8.76 21.18 29.57
CA ASN A 49 8.52 19.94 28.82
C ASN A 49 9.70 18.94 28.93
N LYS A 50 10.95 19.41 28.89
CA LYS A 50 12.14 18.55 29.07
C LYS A 50 12.21 17.90 30.45
N THR A 51 11.85 18.65 31.51
CA THR A 51 11.85 18.15 32.88
C THR A 51 10.74 17.12 33.08
N GLU A 52 9.58 17.33 32.46
CA GLU A 52 8.45 16.40 32.51
C GLU A 52 8.76 15.09 31.78
N VAL A 53 9.37 15.15 30.59
CA VAL A 53 9.83 13.96 29.86
C VAL A 53 10.82 13.16 30.69
N ALA A 54 11.83 13.80 31.28
CA ALA A 54 12.82 13.11 32.11
C ALA A 54 12.16 12.41 33.31
N ARG A 55 11.25 13.10 34.02
CA ARG A 55 10.50 12.54 35.13
C ARG A 55 9.69 11.31 34.73
N ASN A 56 8.98 11.38 33.59
CA ASN A 56 8.16 10.28 33.11
C ASN A 56 9.00 9.06 32.68
N LEU A 57 10.19 9.30 32.11
CA LEU A 57 11.14 8.21 31.80
C LEU A 57 11.65 7.53 33.06
N ASP A 58 11.95 8.30 34.14
CA ASP A 58 12.35 7.73 35.44
C ASP A 58 11.23 6.88 36.05
N ILE A 59 9.97 7.33 35.97
CA ILE A 59 8.80 6.57 36.40
C ILE A 59 8.68 5.27 35.61
N PHE A 60 8.82 5.34 34.27
CA PHE A 60 8.73 4.16 33.40
C PHE A 60 9.82 3.13 33.73
N ASN A 61 11.07 3.59 33.92
CA ASN A 61 12.18 2.72 34.32
C ASN A 61 11.92 2.04 35.68
N ALA A 62 11.43 2.79 36.68
CA ALA A 62 11.07 2.25 37.97
C ALA A 62 9.97 1.19 37.88
N LEU A 63 8.92 1.48 37.07
CA LEU A 63 7.81 0.56 36.83
C LEU A 63 8.28 -0.76 36.20
N VAL A 64 9.11 -0.71 35.15
CA VAL A 64 9.63 -1.91 34.47
C VAL A 64 10.48 -2.73 35.47
N LYS A 65 11.31 -2.06 36.30
CA LYS A 65 12.13 -2.71 37.33
C LYS A 65 11.27 -3.41 38.39
N GLU A 66 10.23 -2.74 38.89
CA GLU A 66 9.32 -3.31 39.89
C GLU A 66 8.56 -4.53 39.33
N LEU A 67 8.10 -4.44 38.09
CA LEU A 67 7.44 -5.57 37.40
C LEU A 67 8.38 -6.77 37.29
N GLN A 68 9.65 -6.56 36.89
CA GLN A 68 10.60 -7.66 36.74
C GLN A 68 10.97 -8.32 38.08
N LEU A 69 11.02 -7.55 39.17
CA LEU A 69 11.46 -8.04 40.48
C LEU A 69 10.33 -8.67 41.29
N ASN A 70 9.11 -8.13 41.16
CA ASN A 70 8.04 -8.39 42.14
C ASN A 70 6.75 -8.97 41.52
N TYR A 71 6.64 -9.06 40.18
CA TYR A 71 5.45 -9.67 39.59
C TYR A 71 5.41 -11.18 39.85
N VAL A 72 4.23 -11.72 40.12
CA VAL A 72 4.04 -13.12 40.54
C VAL A 72 4.56 -14.16 39.54
N ASP A 73 4.48 -13.86 38.23
CA ASP A 73 4.98 -14.73 37.19
C ASP A 73 6.17 -14.12 36.45
N THR A 74 6.91 -14.95 35.70
CA THR A 74 8.04 -14.47 34.88
C THR A 74 7.56 -13.59 33.74
N ILE A 75 8.08 -12.36 33.63
CA ILE A 75 7.78 -11.40 32.56
C ILE A 75 8.91 -11.41 31.53
N ASP A 76 8.54 -11.51 30.25
CA ASP A 76 9.45 -11.20 29.14
C ASP A 76 9.54 -9.66 28.98
N ALA A 77 10.60 -9.09 29.51
CA ALA A 77 10.82 -7.65 29.49
C ALA A 77 10.96 -7.09 28.06
N LYS A 78 11.64 -7.83 27.14
CA LYS A 78 11.80 -7.41 25.74
C LYS A 78 10.43 -7.28 25.07
N LYS A 79 9.59 -8.30 25.21
CA LYS A 79 8.24 -8.30 24.66
C LYS A 79 7.38 -7.18 25.25
N SER A 80 7.42 -6.99 26.57
CA SER A 80 6.61 -5.97 27.26
C SER A 80 7.01 -4.56 26.85
N ILE A 81 8.30 -4.27 26.74
CA ILE A 81 8.82 -2.96 26.32
C ILE A 81 8.48 -2.72 24.84
N ASN A 82 8.69 -3.70 23.96
CA ASN A 82 8.34 -3.56 22.54
C ASN A 82 6.83 -3.30 22.36
N THR A 83 5.98 -3.97 23.15
CA THR A 83 4.53 -3.73 23.15
C THR A 83 4.21 -2.29 23.58
N ALA A 84 4.87 -1.77 24.63
CA ALA A 84 4.69 -0.39 25.06
C ALA A 84 5.14 0.63 24.00
N ILE A 85 6.29 0.37 23.35
CA ILE A 85 6.76 1.20 22.22
C ILE A 85 5.74 1.19 21.08
N PHE A 86 5.21 0.02 20.71
CA PHE A 86 4.20 -0.12 19.65
C PHE A 86 2.98 0.76 19.95
N TYR A 87 2.36 0.63 21.13
CA TYR A 87 1.18 1.43 21.46
C TYR A 87 1.46 2.93 21.58
N MET A 88 2.64 3.31 22.07
CA MET A 88 3.06 4.72 22.11
C MET A 88 3.16 5.33 20.72
N LEU A 89 3.66 4.59 19.74
CA LEU A 89 3.81 5.05 18.36
C LEU A 89 2.49 5.03 17.60
N ASP A 90 1.66 4.00 17.79
CA ASP A 90 0.33 3.85 17.18
C ASP A 90 -0.63 4.99 17.58
N GLU A 91 -0.48 5.53 18.80
CA GLU A 91 -1.23 6.71 19.24
C GLU A 91 -0.90 7.97 18.42
N ILE A 92 0.29 8.04 17.81
CA ILE A 92 0.70 9.19 17.00
C ILE A 92 0.13 9.06 15.58
N ASP A 93 0.49 8.00 14.88
CA ASP A 93 -0.02 7.63 13.55
C ASP A 93 0.38 6.18 13.23
N PRO A 94 -0.31 5.48 12.30
CA PRO A 94 -0.05 4.07 11.97
C PRO A 94 1.21 3.85 11.11
N TYR A 95 1.98 4.88 10.79
CA TYR A 95 3.16 4.82 9.91
C TYR A 95 4.47 5.04 10.65
N THR A 96 4.38 5.55 11.89
CA THR A 96 5.52 5.73 12.78
C THR A 96 5.77 4.41 13.50
N GLU A 97 6.85 3.72 13.14
CA GLU A 97 7.13 2.33 13.54
C GLU A 97 8.56 2.19 14.05
N TYR A 98 8.74 1.33 15.03
CA TYR A 98 10.03 0.92 15.55
C TYR A 98 10.38 -0.48 15.05
N TYR A 99 11.58 -0.62 14.52
CA TYR A 99 12.18 -1.89 14.11
C TYR A 99 13.36 -2.17 15.04
N SER A 100 13.34 -3.31 15.72
CA SER A 100 14.45 -3.77 16.53
C SER A 100 15.61 -4.28 15.66
N SER A 101 16.75 -4.61 16.28
CA SER A 101 17.86 -5.28 15.56
C SER A 101 17.43 -6.56 14.86
N ASP A 102 16.47 -7.29 15.42
CA ASP A 102 15.96 -8.54 14.84
C ASP A 102 15.08 -8.28 13.60
N ASP A 103 14.50 -7.08 13.46
CA ASP A 103 13.58 -6.70 12.37
C ASP A 103 14.29 -5.99 11.21
N GLN A 104 15.63 -5.87 11.23
CA GLN A 104 16.38 -5.14 10.20
C GLN A 104 16.19 -5.68 8.79
N GLU A 105 16.09 -7.01 8.63
CA GLU A 105 15.85 -7.61 7.32
C GLU A 105 14.49 -7.19 6.76
N GLN A 106 13.46 -7.15 7.62
CA GLN A 106 12.13 -6.67 7.24
C GLN A 106 12.16 -5.20 6.85
N PHE A 107 12.87 -4.35 7.59
CA PHE A 107 13.05 -2.94 7.26
C PHE A 107 13.75 -2.74 5.91
N ASN A 108 14.84 -3.49 5.65
CA ASN A 108 15.58 -3.42 4.39
C ASN A 108 14.72 -3.86 3.20
N MET A 109 13.89 -4.90 3.38
CA MET A 109 12.98 -5.39 2.34
C MET A 109 11.99 -4.31 1.87
N LEU A 110 11.55 -3.40 2.75
CA LEU A 110 10.62 -2.31 2.40
C LEU A 110 11.24 -1.30 1.40
N SER A 111 12.54 -1.13 1.40
CA SER A 111 13.25 -0.15 0.55
C SER A 111 13.87 -0.79 -0.70
N THR A 112 14.42 -2.00 -0.57
CA THR A 112 15.16 -2.68 -1.64
C THR A 112 14.32 -3.72 -2.39
N GLY A 113 13.25 -4.23 -1.77
CA GLY A 113 12.51 -5.39 -2.28
C GLY A 113 13.30 -6.70 -2.21
N GLU A 114 14.42 -6.74 -1.47
CA GLU A 114 15.35 -7.87 -1.44
C GLU A 114 15.38 -8.54 -0.05
N TYR A 115 15.46 -9.87 -0.04
CA TYR A 115 15.63 -10.65 1.19
C TYR A 115 16.30 -11.99 0.91
N GLY A 116 16.90 -12.59 1.95
CA GLY A 116 17.44 -13.94 1.87
C GLY A 116 16.35 -14.99 2.11
N GLY A 117 16.16 -15.95 1.19
CA GLY A 117 15.11 -16.94 1.35
C GLY A 117 14.90 -17.85 0.15
N ILE A 118 13.72 -18.46 0.06
CA ILE A 118 13.39 -19.45 -0.97
C ILE A 118 12.57 -18.88 -2.14
N GLY A 119 11.98 -17.67 -2.00
CA GLY A 119 11.18 -17.01 -3.04
C GLY A 119 9.82 -17.65 -3.27
N CYS A 120 9.00 -17.75 -2.21
CA CYS A 120 7.65 -18.28 -2.28
C CYS A 120 6.72 -17.51 -1.34
N VAL A 121 5.51 -17.23 -1.78
CA VAL A 121 4.43 -16.76 -0.91
C VAL A 121 3.89 -17.96 -0.13
N ILE A 122 3.65 -17.78 1.17
CA ILE A 122 2.98 -18.76 2.03
C ILE A 122 1.71 -18.17 2.61
N THR A 123 0.74 -19.02 2.87
CA THR A 123 -0.54 -18.62 3.47
C THR A 123 -1.03 -19.66 4.48
N LYS A 124 -1.95 -19.26 5.36
CA LYS A 124 -2.62 -20.16 6.30
C LYS A 124 -4.00 -20.50 5.76
N GLY A 125 -4.30 -21.77 5.60
CA GLY A 125 -5.60 -22.23 5.13
C GLY A 125 -6.65 -22.30 6.24
N ARG A 126 -7.91 -22.57 5.85
CA ARG A 126 -9.05 -22.74 6.76
C ARG A 126 -8.88 -23.89 7.76
N ASP A 127 -8.07 -24.89 7.41
CA ASP A 127 -7.72 -26.02 8.27
C ASP A 127 -6.61 -25.69 9.29
N GLY A 128 -6.15 -24.43 9.30
CA GLY A 128 -5.11 -23.95 10.20
C GLY A 128 -3.69 -24.33 9.81
N ARG A 129 -3.48 -25.08 8.70
CA ARG A 129 -2.16 -25.44 8.20
C ARG A 129 -1.57 -24.36 7.30
N ILE A 130 -0.25 -24.36 7.14
CA ILE A 130 0.48 -23.43 6.28
C ILE A 130 0.75 -24.09 4.93
N TYR A 131 0.52 -23.34 3.86
CA TYR A 131 0.67 -23.74 2.47
C TYR A 131 1.67 -22.87 1.73
N PHE A 132 2.36 -23.45 0.78
CA PHE A 132 2.98 -22.68 -0.29
C PHE A 132 1.86 -22.16 -1.21
N ALA A 133 1.65 -20.85 -1.21
CA ALA A 133 0.61 -20.26 -2.04
C ALA A 133 1.09 -20.09 -3.49
N GLU A 134 2.29 -19.51 -3.67
CA GLU A 134 2.85 -19.25 -4.99
C GLU A 134 4.38 -19.17 -4.92
N PRO A 135 5.13 -20.09 -5.55
CA PRO A 135 6.55 -19.90 -5.80
C PRO A 135 6.75 -18.84 -6.87
N TYR A 136 7.70 -17.92 -6.68
CA TYR A 136 8.02 -16.94 -7.72
C TYR A 136 8.83 -17.59 -8.85
N GLU A 137 8.61 -17.13 -10.07
CA GLU A 137 9.31 -17.60 -11.25
C GLU A 137 10.84 -17.40 -11.12
N GLY A 138 11.64 -18.40 -11.48
CA GLY A 138 13.09 -18.36 -11.41
C GLY A 138 13.72 -18.44 -10.01
N THR A 139 12.91 -18.65 -8.95
CA THR A 139 13.41 -18.70 -7.57
C THR A 139 13.81 -20.12 -7.12
N PRO A 140 14.54 -20.25 -6.00
CA PRO A 140 14.91 -21.54 -5.45
C PRO A 140 13.72 -22.49 -5.21
N SER A 141 12.61 -21.98 -4.69
CA SER A 141 11.40 -22.80 -4.46
C SER A 141 10.84 -23.39 -5.75
N GLN A 142 10.77 -22.58 -6.82
CA GLN A 142 10.29 -23.06 -8.12
C GLN A 142 11.25 -24.11 -8.70
N ARG A 143 12.56 -23.84 -8.66
CA ARG A 143 13.57 -24.80 -9.15
C ARG A 143 13.57 -26.12 -8.38
N ALA A 144 13.25 -26.08 -7.08
CA ALA A 144 13.11 -27.27 -6.26
C ALA A 144 11.80 -28.04 -6.54
N GLY A 145 10.88 -27.51 -7.37
CA GLY A 145 9.62 -28.15 -7.72
C GLY A 145 8.49 -27.95 -6.71
N VAL A 146 8.59 -26.92 -5.85
CA VAL A 146 7.47 -26.49 -4.97
C VAL A 146 6.31 -26.02 -5.84
N ARG A 147 5.10 -26.42 -5.49
CA ARG A 147 3.86 -26.04 -6.17
C ARG A 147 2.93 -25.29 -5.23
N GLY A 148 2.16 -24.37 -5.78
CA GLY A 148 1.08 -23.72 -5.04
C GLY A 148 0.06 -24.79 -4.57
N GLY A 149 -0.28 -24.76 -3.27
CA GLY A 149 -1.13 -25.74 -2.62
C GLY A 149 -0.37 -26.83 -1.84
N ASP A 150 0.95 -26.96 -1.98
CA ASP A 150 1.74 -27.88 -1.15
C ASP A 150 1.66 -27.47 0.33
N VAL A 151 1.24 -28.37 1.20
CA VAL A 151 1.06 -28.14 2.65
C VAL A 151 2.39 -28.37 3.37
N ILE A 152 2.91 -27.38 4.08
CA ILE A 152 4.16 -27.50 4.82
C ILE A 152 3.94 -28.33 6.09
N LEU A 153 4.63 -29.46 6.20
CA LEU A 153 4.55 -30.35 7.35
C LEU A 153 5.74 -30.18 8.31
N GLN A 154 6.93 -29.89 7.77
CA GLN A 154 8.15 -29.81 8.55
C GLN A 154 9.15 -28.89 7.84
N ILE A 155 9.88 -28.09 8.61
CA ILE A 155 11.01 -27.25 8.17
C ILE A 155 12.20 -27.64 9.05
N ASP A 156 13.25 -28.18 8.43
CA ASP A 156 14.41 -28.78 9.12
C ASP A 156 13.98 -29.77 10.20
N SER A 157 14.25 -29.51 11.48
CA SER A 157 13.81 -30.32 12.62
C SER A 157 12.42 -29.96 13.15
N ASP A 158 11.84 -28.84 12.72
CA ASP A 158 10.61 -28.29 13.28
C ASP A 158 9.38 -28.84 12.57
N THR A 159 8.56 -29.62 13.25
CA THR A 159 7.25 -30.07 12.73
C THR A 159 6.21 -28.99 12.94
N LEU A 160 5.50 -28.61 11.87
CA LEU A 160 4.47 -27.59 11.92
C LEU A 160 3.16 -28.16 12.48
N SER A 161 2.51 -27.38 13.33
CA SER A 161 1.15 -27.63 13.82
C SER A 161 0.22 -26.49 13.41
N THR A 162 -1.08 -26.65 13.61
CA THR A 162 -2.08 -25.58 13.37
C THR A 162 -1.90 -24.34 14.24
N LYS A 163 -1.03 -24.40 15.27
CA LYS A 163 -0.66 -23.25 16.11
C LYS A 163 0.40 -22.35 15.48
N TRP A 164 1.06 -22.81 14.41
CA TRP A 164 1.99 -21.98 13.68
C TRP A 164 1.25 -20.91 12.88
N ASP A 165 1.85 -19.72 12.77
CA ASP A 165 1.39 -18.65 11.91
C ASP A 165 2.34 -18.44 10.71
N VAL A 166 1.92 -17.58 9.80
CA VAL A 166 2.68 -17.25 8.58
C VAL A 166 4.00 -16.56 8.93
N ALA A 167 4.02 -15.69 9.95
CA ALA A 167 5.21 -14.93 10.33
C ALA A 167 6.33 -15.85 10.82
N ARG A 168 6.04 -16.73 11.79
CA ARG A 168 6.97 -17.73 12.32
C ARG A 168 7.47 -18.68 11.24
N THR A 169 6.59 -19.12 10.34
CA THR A 169 6.96 -20.02 9.25
C THR A 169 7.87 -19.31 8.24
N SER A 170 7.57 -18.05 7.91
CA SER A 170 8.38 -17.23 7.02
C SER A 170 9.78 -17.00 7.58
N GLU A 171 9.91 -16.73 8.89
CA GLU A 171 11.21 -16.61 9.56
C GLU A 171 12.08 -17.86 9.39
N LYS A 172 11.50 -19.05 9.52
CA LYS A 172 12.23 -20.33 9.32
C LYS A 172 12.63 -20.59 7.86
N LEU A 173 11.81 -20.17 6.91
CA LEU A 173 12.11 -20.33 5.49
C LEU A 173 13.14 -19.30 4.99
N ARG A 174 13.21 -18.13 5.61
CA ARG A 174 14.25 -17.11 5.35
C ARG A 174 15.59 -17.53 5.93
N GLY A 175 16.64 -16.83 5.53
CA GLY A 175 17.99 -17.00 6.06
C GLY A 175 19.05 -16.59 5.02
N PRO A 176 20.34 -16.63 5.40
CA PRO A 176 21.44 -16.21 4.54
C PRO A 176 21.48 -16.98 3.22
N ALA A 177 21.75 -16.27 2.12
CA ALA A 177 21.92 -16.88 0.80
C ALA A 177 23.05 -17.92 0.83
N GLY A 178 22.86 -19.03 0.11
CA GLY A 178 23.78 -20.19 0.08
C GLY A 178 23.55 -21.22 1.19
N THR A 179 22.69 -20.94 2.18
CA THR A 179 22.29 -21.95 3.17
C THR A 179 21.15 -22.82 2.64
N VAL A 180 21.08 -24.07 3.05
CA VAL A 180 20.03 -25.02 2.63
C VAL A 180 18.97 -25.14 3.72
N VAL A 181 17.72 -25.11 3.32
CA VAL A 181 16.57 -25.48 4.16
C VAL A 181 15.91 -26.73 3.62
N LYS A 182 15.60 -27.68 4.51
CA LYS A 182 14.90 -28.90 4.18
C LYS A 182 13.43 -28.77 4.54
N VAL A 183 12.55 -28.91 3.56
CA VAL A 183 11.10 -28.78 3.76
C VAL A 183 10.42 -30.07 3.35
N ARG A 184 9.67 -30.67 4.27
CA ARG A 184 8.77 -31.78 4.00
C ARG A 184 7.36 -31.24 3.83
N ALA A 185 6.73 -31.51 2.71
CA ALA A 185 5.39 -31.04 2.39
C ALA A 185 4.49 -32.17 1.93
N MET A 186 3.18 -31.98 2.07
CA MET A 186 2.17 -32.83 1.49
C MET A 186 1.59 -32.14 0.25
N ARG A 187 1.66 -32.81 -0.89
CA ARG A 187 1.02 -32.39 -2.14
C ARG A 187 -0.38 -32.98 -2.21
N PRO A 188 -1.44 -32.18 -2.11
CA PRO A 188 -2.80 -32.69 -2.12
C PRO A 188 -3.20 -33.20 -3.52
N TYR A 189 -4.20 -34.10 -3.55
CA TYR A 189 -4.83 -34.67 -4.76
C TYR A 189 -3.92 -35.51 -5.66
N VAL A 190 -2.75 -35.98 -5.18
CA VAL A 190 -1.85 -36.86 -5.93
C VAL A 190 -1.51 -38.09 -5.09
N ALA A 191 -1.21 -39.23 -5.77
CA ALA A 191 -0.62 -40.39 -5.11
C ALA A 191 0.80 -40.02 -4.61
N ASP A 192 1.28 -40.71 -3.55
CA ASP A 192 2.59 -40.43 -2.93
C ASP A 192 2.76 -38.94 -2.59
N SER A 193 1.78 -38.39 -1.88
CA SER A 193 1.61 -36.99 -1.63
C SER A 193 2.73 -36.33 -0.80
N ILE A 194 3.62 -37.07 -0.14
CA ILE A 194 4.70 -36.54 0.69
C ILE A 194 5.94 -36.29 -0.15
N VAL A 195 6.33 -35.03 -0.24
CA VAL A 195 7.50 -34.59 -0.98
C VAL A 195 8.49 -33.93 -0.02
N THR A 196 9.78 -34.17 -0.23
CA THR A 196 10.84 -33.49 0.51
C THR A 196 11.64 -32.62 -0.45
N PHE A 197 11.77 -31.34 -0.11
CA PHE A 197 12.54 -30.36 -0.85
C PHE A 197 13.82 -30.01 -0.07
N GLU A 198 14.94 -29.97 -0.75
CA GLU A 198 16.18 -29.33 -0.27
C GLU A 198 16.37 -28.06 -1.07
N ILE A 199 16.17 -26.91 -0.42
CA ILE A 199 16.10 -25.61 -1.11
C ILE A 199 17.28 -24.78 -0.66
N GLU A 200 18.19 -24.47 -1.55
CA GLU A 200 19.28 -23.54 -1.30
C GLU A 200 18.71 -22.10 -1.31
N ARG A 201 18.80 -21.41 -0.17
CA ARG A 201 18.35 -20.03 -0.05
C ARG A 201 19.18 -19.13 -0.95
N ALA A 202 18.55 -18.18 -1.59
CA ALA A 202 19.19 -17.19 -2.42
C ALA A 202 18.75 -15.78 -2.01
N LYS A 203 19.45 -14.79 -2.53
CA LYS A 203 18.95 -13.42 -2.53
C LYS A 203 17.74 -13.35 -3.45
N ILE A 204 16.57 -13.16 -2.89
CA ILE A 204 15.32 -13.00 -3.63
C ILE A 204 15.14 -11.53 -3.93
N VAL A 205 14.84 -11.21 -5.17
CA VAL A 205 14.50 -9.87 -5.64
C VAL A 205 13.06 -9.91 -6.12
N ASN A 206 12.20 -9.16 -5.46
CA ASN A 206 10.84 -8.94 -5.94
C ASN A 206 10.86 -7.78 -6.94
N PRO A 207 10.61 -8.02 -8.24
CA PRO A 207 10.56 -6.92 -9.20
C PRO A 207 9.42 -5.98 -8.87
N ALA A 208 9.69 -4.69 -8.95
CA ALA A 208 8.68 -3.65 -8.75
C ALA A 208 7.67 -3.65 -9.92
N VAL A 209 8.16 -3.84 -11.15
CA VAL A 209 7.33 -4.09 -12.34
C VAL A 209 6.96 -5.58 -12.37
N THR A 210 5.74 -5.90 -11.98
CA THR A 210 5.25 -7.28 -11.91
C THR A 210 4.84 -7.84 -13.27
N TYR A 211 4.50 -6.96 -14.19
CA TYR A 211 4.13 -7.30 -15.56
C TYR A 211 4.29 -6.08 -16.48
N TYR A 212 4.71 -6.29 -17.70
CA TYR A 212 4.54 -5.35 -18.81
C TYR A 212 4.29 -6.11 -20.12
N GLY A 213 3.59 -5.45 -21.03
CA GLY A 213 3.23 -6.01 -22.34
C GLY A 213 2.34 -5.06 -23.13
N THR A 214 1.87 -5.51 -24.27
CA THR A 214 0.91 -4.74 -25.08
C THR A 214 -0.51 -4.99 -24.63
N ALA A 215 -1.37 -3.98 -24.77
CA ALA A 215 -2.79 -4.01 -24.48
C ALA A 215 -3.59 -3.42 -25.65
N GLY A 216 -4.91 -3.66 -25.64
CA GLY A 216 -5.81 -3.26 -26.74
C GLY A 216 -5.77 -4.24 -27.92
N THR A 217 -6.76 -4.11 -28.81
CA THR A 217 -6.93 -5.03 -29.95
C THR A 217 -5.89 -4.81 -31.06
N ASP A 218 -5.33 -3.61 -31.14
CA ASP A 218 -4.31 -3.23 -32.13
C ASP A 218 -2.87 -3.40 -31.62
N GLY A 219 -2.70 -3.72 -30.32
CA GLY A 219 -1.39 -3.87 -29.68
C GLY A 219 -0.55 -2.59 -29.63
N LYS A 220 -1.16 -1.41 -29.84
CA LYS A 220 -0.46 -0.11 -29.88
C LYS A 220 -0.35 0.57 -28.51
N THR A 221 -1.02 0.07 -27.51
CA THR A 221 -0.93 0.59 -26.15
C THR A 221 -0.03 -0.32 -25.30
N GLY A 222 0.99 0.25 -24.68
CA GLY A 222 1.78 -0.44 -23.66
C GLY A 222 1.01 -0.48 -22.32
N TYR A 223 1.24 -1.53 -21.54
CA TYR A 223 0.73 -1.66 -20.18
C TYR A 223 1.88 -2.03 -19.26
N ILE A 224 2.03 -1.31 -18.15
CA ILE A 224 3.04 -1.57 -17.12
C ILE A 224 2.34 -1.62 -15.76
N ALA A 225 2.44 -2.76 -15.06
CA ALA A 225 1.93 -2.94 -13.70
C ALA A 225 3.07 -2.74 -12.70
N LEU A 226 2.97 -1.74 -11.84
CA LEU A 226 3.94 -1.39 -10.81
C LEU A 226 3.37 -1.67 -9.43
N SER A 227 3.97 -2.59 -8.66
CA SER A 227 3.47 -3.03 -7.36
C SER A 227 4.09 -2.30 -6.16
N ALA A 228 5.27 -1.69 -6.32
CA ALA A 228 5.98 -0.98 -5.26
C ALA A 228 6.97 0.04 -5.82
N PHE A 229 7.36 1.02 -4.99
CA PHE A 229 8.40 2.00 -5.34
C PHE A 229 9.69 1.68 -4.58
N THR A 230 10.43 0.69 -5.08
CA THR A 230 11.76 0.33 -4.60
C THR A 230 12.83 1.24 -5.20
N ASP A 231 14.08 1.09 -4.77
CA ASP A 231 15.23 1.80 -5.35
C ASP A 231 15.47 1.46 -6.84
N LYS A 232 15.01 0.28 -7.29
CA LYS A 232 15.12 -0.21 -8.68
C LYS A 232 13.91 0.12 -9.55
N ALA A 233 12.76 0.43 -8.94
CA ALA A 233 11.49 0.56 -9.66
C ALA A 233 11.53 1.55 -10.83
N ALA A 234 12.21 2.68 -10.68
CA ALA A 234 12.32 3.66 -11.77
C ALA A 234 13.15 3.15 -12.96
N GLY A 235 14.17 2.34 -12.69
CA GLY A 235 14.93 1.64 -13.71
C GLY A 235 14.09 0.60 -14.45
N GLU A 236 13.37 -0.23 -13.69
CA GLU A 236 12.51 -1.28 -14.25
C GLU A 236 11.37 -0.69 -15.12
N VAL A 237 10.70 0.37 -14.65
CA VAL A 237 9.67 1.07 -15.44
C VAL A 237 10.26 1.68 -16.72
N ARG A 238 11.44 2.30 -16.63
CA ARG A 238 12.12 2.87 -17.78
C ARG A 238 12.46 1.79 -18.81
N ASP A 239 13.04 0.68 -18.38
CA ASP A 239 13.49 -0.39 -19.25
C ASP A 239 12.28 -1.09 -19.92
N ALA A 240 11.18 -1.32 -19.17
CA ALA A 240 9.92 -1.81 -19.72
C ALA A 240 9.31 -0.84 -20.76
N LEU A 241 9.33 0.47 -20.46
CA LEU A 241 8.83 1.50 -21.38
C LEU A 241 9.64 1.54 -22.68
N VAL A 242 10.98 1.50 -22.58
CA VAL A 242 11.87 1.50 -23.74
C VAL A 242 11.65 0.25 -24.59
N ASP A 243 11.56 -0.93 -23.97
CA ASP A 243 11.28 -2.19 -24.67
C ASP A 243 9.95 -2.15 -25.43
N LEU A 244 8.90 -1.66 -24.77
CA LEU A 244 7.58 -1.47 -25.39
C LEU A 244 7.62 -0.53 -26.58
N MET A 245 8.38 0.57 -26.49
CA MET A 245 8.51 1.55 -27.58
C MET A 245 9.32 1.01 -28.75
N GLU A 246 10.49 0.41 -28.47
CA GLU A 246 11.48 0.03 -29.50
C GLU A 246 11.15 -1.32 -30.15
N ASN A 247 10.71 -2.31 -29.36
CA ASN A 247 10.49 -3.67 -29.83
C ASN A 247 9.02 -3.99 -30.15
N HIS A 248 8.07 -3.27 -29.52
CA HIS A 248 6.64 -3.51 -29.72
C HIS A 248 5.93 -2.36 -30.45
N GLY A 249 6.60 -1.21 -30.66
CA GLY A 249 6.09 -0.09 -31.41
C GLY A 249 4.84 0.54 -30.80
N VAL A 250 4.72 0.56 -29.45
CA VAL A 250 3.60 1.17 -28.75
C VAL A 250 3.65 2.69 -28.89
N THR A 251 2.48 3.29 -29.02
CA THR A 251 2.30 4.74 -29.20
C THR A 251 1.55 5.41 -28.05
N SER A 252 1.04 4.65 -27.11
CA SER A 252 0.39 5.09 -25.87
C SER A 252 0.71 4.15 -24.72
N LEU A 253 0.49 4.59 -23.48
CA LEU A 253 0.83 3.80 -22.28
C LEU A 253 -0.27 3.86 -21.23
N VAL A 254 -0.50 2.72 -20.59
CA VAL A 254 -1.23 2.59 -19.33
C VAL A 254 -0.23 2.20 -18.24
N LEU A 255 -0.08 3.05 -17.21
CA LEU A 255 0.66 2.76 -16.00
C LEU A 255 -0.32 2.35 -14.89
N ASP A 256 -0.28 1.10 -14.47
CA ASP A 256 -1.17 0.58 -13.43
C ASP A 256 -0.52 0.66 -12.04
N LEU A 257 -1.09 1.50 -11.18
CA LEU A 257 -0.70 1.70 -9.79
C LEU A 257 -1.74 1.18 -8.80
N ARG A 258 -2.74 0.41 -9.26
CA ARG A 258 -3.77 -0.14 -8.39
C ARG A 258 -3.16 -1.15 -7.41
N GLY A 259 -3.61 -1.10 -6.15
CA GLY A 259 -3.06 -1.94 -5.07
C GLY A 259 -1.62 -1.63 -4.68
N ASN A 260 -0.98 -0.59 -5.26
CA ASN A 260 0.40 -0.22 -4.94
C ASN A 260 0.45 0.73 -3.73
N PRO A 261 0.94 0.28 -2.55
CA PRO A 261 0.94 1.08 -1.32
C PRO A 261 1.99 2.21 -1.31
N GLY A 262 2.79 2.34 -2.38
CA GLY A 262 3.86 3.34 -2.48
C GLY A 262 5.26 2.75 -2.25
N GLY A 263 6.11 3.52 -1.59
CA GLY A 263 7.51 3.21 -1.31
C GLY A 263 8.37 4.47 -1.32
N LEU A 264 9.54 4.41 -1.94
CA LEU A 264 10.51 5.52 -1.96
C LEU A 264 10.00 6.72 -2.76
N LEU A 265 10.03 7.89 -2.13
CA LEU A 265 9.63 9.16 -2.75
C LEU A 265 10.50 9.49 -3.98
N GLU A 266 11.81 9.28 -3.87
CA GLU A 266 12.76 9.53 -4.96
C GLU A 266 12.45 8.67 -6.19
N SER A 267 12.00 7.44 -5.99
CA SER A 267 11.57 6.55 -7.09
C SER A 267 10.33 7.11 -7.80
N ALA A 268 9.35 7.64 -7.06
CA ALA A 268 8.18 8.29 -7.64
C ALA A 268 8.55 9.51 -8.49
N VAL A 269 9.48 10.35 -8.00
CA VAL A 269 9.99 11.52 -8.76
C VAL A 269 10.68 11.09 -10.06
N GLN A 270 11.46 10.01 -10.01
CA GLN A 270 12.15 9.48 -11.20
C GLN A 270 11.16 8.89 -12.21
N ILE A 271 10.14 8.15 -11.76
CA ILE A 271 9.11 7.57 -12.63
C ILE A 271 8.28 8.68 -13.29
N ALA A 272 7.78 9.67 -12.53
CA ALA A 272 7.10 10.82 -13.12
C ALA A 272 8.00 11.56 -14.13
N GLY A 273 9.30 11.64 -13.85
CA GLY A 273 10.32 12.24 -14.71
C GLY A 273 10.54 11.53 -16.05
N LEU A 274 10.01 10.31 -16.25
CA LEU A 274 10.03 9.65 -17.57
C LEU A 274 9.08 10.35 -18.57
N PHE A 275 8.11 11.13 -18.07
CA PHE A 275 7.02 11.70 -18.86
C PHE A 275 6.98 13.23 -18.87
N VAL A 276 7.77 13.92 -18.04
CA VAL A 276 7.75 15.38 -17.93
C VAL A 276 9.14 15.98 -18.10
N PRO A 277 9.27 17.24 -18.53
CA PRO A 277 10.55 17.88 -18.78
C PRO A 277 11.47 17.87 -17.55
N LYS A 278 12.80 17.89 -17.80
CA LYS A 278 13.80 18.08 -16.74
C LYS A 278 13.58 19.42 -16.01
N GLY A 279 13.69 19.40 -14.69
CA GLY A 279 13.52 20.56 -13.81
C GLY A 279 12.08 20.77 -13.33
N THR A 280 11.12 19.94 -13.79
CA THR A 280 9.73 20.01 -13.33
C THR A 280 9.62 19.60 -11.87
N GLU A 281 8.93 20.39 -11.06
CA GLU A 281 8.58 20.06 -9.67
C GLU A 281 7.54 18.96 -9.67
N ILE A 282 7.81 17.90 -8.92
CA ILE A 282 6.91 16.74 -8.77
C ILE A 282 6.25 16.74 -7.40
N VAL A 283 7.00 17.05 -6.36
CA VAL A 283 6.50 17.05 -4.99
C VAL A 283 7.33 17.97 -4.12
N ARG A 284 6.68 18.56 -3.13
CA ARG A 284 7.27 19.39 -2.10
C ARG A 284 6.95 18.81 -0.73
N THR A 285 7.92 18.74 0.16
CA THR A 285 7.71 18.28 1.53
C THR A 285 7.87 19.42 2.50
N ARG A 286 7.03 19.47 3.55
CA ARG A 286 7.11 20.43 4.65
C ARG A 286 7.02 19.68 5.97
N GLY A 287 8.08 19.80 6.78
CA GLY A 287 8.15 19.24 8.12
C GLY A 287 7.94 20.31 9.20
N ARG A 288 8.39 19.99 10.42
CA ARG A 288 8.32 20.89 11.56
C ARG A 288 9.40 21.98 11.45
N GLY A 289 8.98 23.23 11.37
CA GLY A 289 9.86 24.42 11.30
C GLY A 289 10.02 25.00 9.90
N ALA A 290 10.30 26.29 9.82
CA ALA A 290 10.31 27.08 8.58
C ALA A 290 11.37 26.65 7.54
N LEU A 291 12.47 26.02 7.98
CA LEU A 291 13.57 25.55 7.11
C LEU A 291 13.44 24.09 6.67
N SER A 292 12.30 23.44 6.95
CA SER A 292 12.09 22.02 6.67
C SER A 292 11.47 21.75 5.30
N GLU A 293 11.25 22.79 4.49
CA GLU A 293 10.71 22.62 3.14
C GLU A 293 11.76 22.09 2.18
N ARG A 294 11.39 21.06 1.41
CA ARG A 294 12.23 20.45 0.39
C ARG A 294 11.43 20.25 -0.89
N VAL A 295 11.98 20.70 -2.01
CA VAL A 295 11.36 20.57 -3.34
C VAL A 295 12.10 19.51 -4.14
N TYR A 296 11.34 18.53 -4.67
CA TYR A 296 11.86 17.45 -5.48
C TYR A 296 11.48 17.71 -6.94
N LYS A 297 12.50 17.80 -7.80
CA LYS A 297 12.36 18.07 -9.23
C LYS A 297 12.97 16.95 -10.05
N THR A 298 12.47 16.79 -11.26
CA THR A 298 13.05 15.88 -12.25
C THR A 298 14.46 16.30 -12.63
N ILE A 299 15.37 15.32 -12.73
CA ILE A 299 16.80 15.60 -13.00
C ILE A 299 17.28 15.10 -14.37
N ARG A 300 16.51 14.22 -15.03
CA ARG A 300 16.84 13.62 -16.33
C ARG A 300 15.92 14.15 -17.43
N LYS A 301 16.31 13.99 -18.69
CA LYS A 301 15.40 14.19 -19.82
C LYS A 301 14.34 13.09 -19.80
N PRO A 302 13.08 13.41 -20.16
CA PRO A 302 12.02 12.39 -20.24
C PRO A 302 12.30 11.39 -21.35
N VAL A 303 11.76 10.17 -21.20
CA VAL A 303 11.80 9.10 -22.21
C VAL A 303 10.64 9.24 -23.18
N ALA A 304 9.45 9.54 -22.67
CA ALA A 304 8.21 9.60 -23.45
C ALA A 304 7.40 10.87 -23.13
N PRO A 305 7.91 12.09 -23.46
CA PRO A 305 7.27 13.36 -23.07
C PRO A 305 5.91 13.56 -23.73
N ASP A 306 5.72 13.11 -24.97
CA ASP A 306 4.53 13.36 -25.78
C ASP A 306 3.60 12.15 -25.92
N MET A 307 4.00 10.99 -25.36
CA MET A 307 3.21 9.76 -25.44
C MET A 307 1.90 9.91 -24.62
N PRO A 308 0.72 9.66 -25.20
CA PRO A 308 -0.54 9.58 -24.45
C PRO A 308 -0.42 8.61 -23.28
N LEU A 309 -0.80 9.06 -22.09
CA LEU A 309 -0.60 8.32 -20.84
C LEU A 309 -1.87 8.28 -20.01
N ALA A 310 -2.29 7.09 -19.63
CA ALA A 310 -3.32 6.88 -18.62
C ALA A 310 -2.68 6.23 -17.38
N VAL A 311 -3.10 6.65 -16.19
CA VAL A 311 -2.65 6.05 -14.92
C VAL A 311 -3.85 5.45 -14.21
N LEU A 312 -3.79 4.15 -13.91
CA LEU A 312 -4.84 3.45 -13.17
C LEU A 312 -4.58 3.54 -11.67
N ILE A 313 -5.60 3.91 -10.91
CA ILE A 313 -5.55 3.97 -9.44
C ILE A 313 -6.79 3.33 -8.81
N ASP A 314 -6.66 2.92 -7.54
CA ASP A 314 -7.75 2.46 -6.69
C ASP A 314 -7.52 2.83 -5.21
N GLY A 315 -8.39 2.38 -4.32
CA GLY A 315 -8.25 2.61 -2.88
C GLY A 315 -6.99 2.02 -2.23
N GLY A 316 -6.27 1.13 -2.90
CA GLY A 316 -4.97 0.59 -2.49
C GLY A 316 -3.78 1.41 -3.00
N SER A 317 -4.00 2.33 -3.93
CA SER A 317 -2.96 3.24 -4.44
C SER A 317 -2.65 4.31 -3.39
N ALA A 318 -1.44 4.28 -2.78
CA ALA A 318 -1.11 5.15 -1.67
C ALA A 318 0.29 5.80 -1.81
N SER A 319 0.52 6.92 -1.11
CA SER A 319 1.85 7.54 -0.94
C SER A 319 2.54 7.84 -2.28
N SER A 320 3.66 7.16 -2.62
CA SER A 320 4.43 7.35 -3.87
C SER A 320 3.57 7.11 -5.13
N SER A 321 2.59 6.21 -5.08
CA SER A 321 1.59 6.04 -6.15
C SER A 321 0.77 7.31 -6.35
N GLU A 322 0.38 7.96 -5.25
CA GLU A 322 -0.39 9.19 -5.27
C GLU A 322 0.47 10.40 -5.69
N ILE A 323 1.78 10.38 -5.38
CA ILE A 323 2.72 11.38 -5.90
C ILE A 323 2.79 11.29 -7.42
N VAL A 324 2.95 10.09 -8.01
CA VAL A 324 3.00 9.91 -9.47
C VAL A 324 1.67 10.29 -10.11
N ALA A 325 0.56 9.69 -9.66
CA ALA A 325 -0.75 9.95 -10.24
C ALA A 325 -1.16 11.41 -10.10
N GLY A 326 -1.03 11.98 -8.89
CA GLY A 326 -1.42 13.35 -8.60
C GLY A 326 -0.54 14.40 -9.27
N SER A 327 0.79 14.19 -9.34
CA SER A 327 1.66 15.13 -10.04
C SER A 327 1.41 15.13 -11.57
N LEU A 328 1.21 13.95 -12.17
CA LEU A 328 0.89 13.85 -13.59
C LEU A 328 -0.51 14.42 -13.89
N GLN A 329 -1.47 14.30 -12.96
CA GLN A 329 -2.78 14.95 -13.04
C GLN A 329 -2.66 16.47 -12.98
N ASP A 330 -1.94 16.99 -11.98
CA ASP A 330 -1.77 18.45 -11.78
C ASP A 330 -1.01 19.13 -12.93
N LEU A 331 -0.11 18.39 -13.57
CA LEU A 331 0.64 18.84 -14.74
C LEU A 331 -0.11 18.62 -16.07
N ASP A 332 -1.34 18.14 -16.02
CA ASP A 332 -2.16 17.77 -17.20
C ASP A 332 -1.42 16.83 -18.19
N ARG A 333 -0.57 15.94 -17.64
CA ARG A 333 0.29 15.05 -18.43
C ARG A 333 -0.34 13.68 -18.66
N ALA A 334 -1.19 13.22 -17.75
CA ALA A 334 -1.86 11.93 -17.83
C ALA A 334 -3.33 12.05 -17.42
N VAL A 335 -4.17 11.20 -18.02
CA VAL A 335 -5.54 10.98 -17.55
C VAL A 335 -5.52 9.93 -16.45
N ILE A 336 -6.11 10.25 -15.30
CA ILE A 336 -6.20 9.35 -14.16
C ILE A 336 -7.54 8.61 -14.22
N VAL A 337 -7.48 7.27 -14.19
CA VAL A 337 -8.66 6.40 -14.37
C VAL A 337 -8.78 5.42 -13.21
N GLY A 338 -9.98 5.19 -12.73
CA GLY A 338 -10.27 4.19 -11.69
C GLY A 338 -11.07 4.71 -10.52
N ALA A 339 -10.72 4.29 -9.31
CA ALA A 339 -11.35 4.75 -8.08
C ALA A 339 -10.43 5.70 -7.29
N ARG A 340 -11.02 6.48 -6.36
CA ARG A 340 -10.28 7.41 -5.50
C ARG A 340 -9.18 6.68 -4.73
N SER A 341 -7.98 7.25 -4.68
CA SER A 341 -6.82 6.68 -3.99
C SER A 341 -6.95 6.72 -2.46
N PHE A 342 -5.98 6.16 -1.77
CA PHE A 342 -5.96 5.99 -0.31
C PHE A 342 -5.99 7.31 0.45
N GLY A 343 -5.18 8.29 0.06
CA GLY A 343 -5.05 9.58 0.73
C GLY A 343 -3.97 9.62 1.82
N LYS A 344 -2.77 9.09 1.53
CA LYS A 344 -1.61 9.17 2.41
C LYS A 344 -0.67 10.29 1.95
N GLY A 345 -0.74 11.45 2.61
CA GLY A 345 0.07 12.65 2.34
C GLY A 345 1.21 12.87 3.34
N LEU A 346 1.65 11.82 4.04
CA LEU A 346 2.70 11.85 5.06
C LEU A 346 4.01 11.24 4.55
N VAL A 347 5.13 11.83 4.95
CA VAL A 347 6.48 11.35 4.62
C VAL A 347 7.15 10.80 5.86
N GLN A 348 7.62 9.56 5.76
CA GLN A 348 8.43 8.93 6.80
C GLN A 348 9.91 9.06 6.46
N SER A 349 10.72 9.22 7.51
CA SER A 349 12.19 9.16 7.46
C SER A 349 12.69 8.21 8.52
N SER A 350 13.70 7.42 8.18
CA SER A 350 14.36 6.53 9.14
C SER A 350 15.33 7.29 10.04
N ARG A 351 15.44 6.87 11.29
CA ARG A 351 16.41 7.33 12.28
C ARG A 351 17.02 6.12 12.97
N THR A 352 18.33 6.03 12.95
CA THR A 352 19.05 4.99 13.71
C THR A 352 18.92 5.28 15.19
N LEU A 353 18.58 4.26 15.96
CA LEU A 353 18.52 4.27 17.41
C LEU A 353 19.65 3.40 17.98
N PRO A 354 19.95 3.51 19.30
CA PRO A 354 20.90 2.61 19.95
C PRO A 354 20.55 1.13 19.74
N PHE A 355 21.56 0.27 19.81
CA PHE A 355 21.45 -1.18 19.65
C PHE A 355 20.86 -1.61 18.29
N ASP A 356 21.28 -0.91 17.24
CA ASP A 356 20.90 -1.18 15.85
C ASP A 356 19.37 -1.09 15.56
N GLY A 357 18.62 -0.46 16.46
CA GLY A 357 17.22 -0.17 16.25
C GLY A 357 17.01 0.90 15.16
N VAL A 358 15.88 0.86 14.48
CA VAL A 358 15.48 1.88 13.49
C VAL A 358 14.10 2.40 13.83
N LEU A 359 13.97 3.72 13.92
CA LEU A 359 12.69 4.41 14.01
C LEU A 359 12.32 4.96 12.64
N LYS A 360 11.25 4.45 12.04
CA LYS A 360 10.59 5.02 10.87
C LYS A 360 9.60 6.04 11.37
N LEU A 361 9.89 7.32 11.21
CA LEU A 361 9.18 8.44 11.82
C LEU A 361 8.52 9.31 10.76
N THR A 362 7.26 9.68 10.94
CA THR A 362 6.59 10.70 10.16
C THR A 362 7.21 12.07 10.45
N THR A 363 7.89 12.65 9.46
CA THR A 363 8.67 13.89 9.60
C THR A 363 8.15 15.07 8.80
N ALA A 364 7.30 14.81 7.80
CA ALA A 364 6.78 15.87 6.92
C ALA A 364 5.42 15.49 6.31
N LYS A 365 4.71 16.50 5.83
CA LYS A 365 3.59 16.37 4.88
C LYS A 365 4.11 16.67 3.48
N TYR A 366 3.51 16.09 2.44
CA TYR A 366 3.88 16.42 1.07
C TYR A 366 2.74 17.06 0.28
N TYR A 367 3.14 17.90 -0.65
CA TYR A 367 2.28 18.70 -1.53
C TYR A 367 2.69 18.44 -2.98
N ILE A 368 1.72 18.18 -3.85
CA ILE A 368 1.93 17.95 -5.27
C ILE A 368 1.88 19.27 -6.05
N PRO A 369 2.16 19.33 -7.36
CA PRO A 369 2.45 20.57 -8.09
C PRO A 369 1.41 21.68 -7.97
N SER A 370 0.13 21.38 -7.87
CA SER A 370 -0.93 22.39 -7.64
C SER A 370 -0.84 23.05 -6.25
N GLY A 371 -0.04 22.51 -5.34
CA GLY A 371 0.08 22.94 -3.94
C GLY A 371 -0.88 22.25 -2.99
N ARG A 372 -1.71 21.33 -3.46
CA ARG A 372 -2.66 20.58 -2.63
C ARG A 372 -2.00 19.50 -1.79
N LEU A 373 -2.48 19.33 -0.56
CA LEU A 373 -2.17 18.22 0.35
C LEU A 373 -3.22 17.13 0.15
N ILE A 374 -2.80 15.93 -0.18
CA ILE A 374 -3.73 14.81 -0.46
C ILE A 374 -4.12 14.01 0.79
N GLN A 375 -3.58 14.33 1.97
CA GLN A 375 -3.84 13.60 3.22
C GLN A 375 -5.34 13.55 3.54
N ALA A 376 -5.92 12.35 3.58
CA ALA A 376 -7.35 12.14 3.80
C ALA A 376 -7.74 12.02 5.28
N ILE A 377 -6.81 11.66 6.15
CA ILE A 377 -7.04 11.37 7.57
C ILE A 377 -6.20 12.31 8.42
N ASP A 378 -6.83 12.99 9.38
CA ASP A 378 -6.14 13.83 10.37
C ASP A 378 -5.91 13.03 11.66
N TYR A 379 -4.75 12.39 11.77
CA TYR A 379 -4.38 11.61 12.95
C TYR A 379 -4.17 12.45 14.22
N SER A 380 -4.08 13.77 14.10
CA SER A 380 -3.99 14.66 15.26
C SER A 380 -5.32 14.84 15.99
N ARG A 381 -6.42 14.38 15.39
CA ARG A 381 -7.79 14.47 15.93
C ARG A 381 -8.42 13.09 15.96
N ARG A 382 -8.41 12.48 17.13
CA ARG A 382 -9.11 11.21 17.38
C ARG A 382 -10.47 11.49 17.99
N ASN A 383 -11.45 10.68 17.63
CA ASN A 383 -12.75 10.64 18.28
C ASN A 383 -12.63 10.02 19.69
N GLU A 384 -13.66 10.12 20.52
CA GLU A 384 -13.68 9.54 21.88
C GLU A 384 -13.49 8.02 21.89
N ASP A 385 -13.88 7.33 20.81
CA ASP A 385 -13.69 5.89 20.61
C ASP A 385 -12.30 5.50 20.02
N GLY A 386 -11.39 6.49 19.88
CA GLY A 386 -10.06 6.29 19.30
C GLY A 386 -10.02 6.25 17.76
N SER A 387 -11.17 6.25 17.08
CA SER A 387 -11.25 6.28 15.63
C SER A 387 -10.80 7.64 15.06
N VAL A 388 -10.35 7.64 13.80
CA VAL A 388 -9.99 8.85 13.07
C VAL A 388 -10.90 9.04 11.86
N ALA A 389 -11.49 10.22 11.74
CA ALA A 389 -12.39 10.52 10.65
C ALA A 389 -11.61 10.89 9.37
N ARG A 390 -12.13 10.47 8.21
CA ARG A 390 -11.71 11.03 6.93
C ARG A 390 -12.22 12.46 6.80
N MET A 391 -11.45 13.31 6.14
CA MET A 391 -11.85 14.68 5.82
C MET A 391 -13.08 14.64 4.89
N PRO A 392 -14.22 15.24 5.28
CA PRO A 392 -15.38 15.32 4.40
C PRO A 392 -15.09 16.18 3.17
N ASP A 393 -15.64 15.82 2.02
CA ASP A 393 -15.46 16.58 0.77
C ASP A 393 -15.90 18.06 0.90
N SER A 394 -16.83 18.37 1.81
CA SER A 394 -17.28 19.74 2.10
C SER A 394 -16.21 20.63 2.74
N LEU A 395 -15.19 20.03 3.36
CA LEU A 395 -14.07 20.75 4.00
C LEU A 395 -12.81 20.81 3.11
N THR A 396 -12.86 20.21 1.90
CA THR A 396 -11.74 20.21 0.98
C THR A 396 -11.64 21.52 0.20
N THR A 397 -10.42 21.93 -0.13
CA THR A 397 -10.12 23.13 -0.92
C THR A 397 -9.95 22.77 -2.39
N VAL A 398 -10.47 23.64 -3.27
CA VAL A 398 -10.30 23.49 -4.72
C VAL A 398 -8.98 24.16 -5.15
N TYR A 399 -8.20 23.42 -5.91
CA TYR A 399 -6.99 23.85 -6.60
C TYR A 399 -7.18 23.69 -8.10
N ASN A 400 -6.25 24.20 -8.88
CA ASN A 400 -6.29 24.07 -10.33
C ASN A 400 -5.03 23.37 -10.84
N THR A 401 -5.17 22.53 -11.85
CA THR A 401 -4.07 22.00 -12.64
C THR A 401 -3.43 23.10 -13.50
N VAL A 402 -2.34 22.78 -14.18
CA VAL A 402 -1.65 23.73 -15.07
C VAL A 402 -2.57 24.32 -16.13
N HIS A 403 -3.49 23.53 -16.69
CA HIS A 403 -4.48 23.99 -17.69
C HIS A 403 -5.82 24.40 -17.07
N GLY A 404 -5.89 24.60 -15.76
CA GLY A 404 -7.04 25.18 -15.07
C GLY A 404 -8.18 24.19 -14.75
N ARG A 405 -7.95 22.89 -14.80
CA ARG A 405 -8.94 21.88 -14.37
C ARG A 405 -9.06 21.89 -12.83
N PRO A 406 -10.27 21.86 -12.24
CA PRO A 406 -10.43 21.84 -10.79
C PRO A 406 -10.05 20.47 -10.20
N VAL A 407 -9.21 20.51 -9.17
CA VAL A 407 -8.81 19.34 -8.37
C VAL A 407 -8.93 19.69 -6.88
N ARG A 408 -9.07 18.67 -6.01
CA ARG A 408 -9.30 18.91 -4.56
C ARG A 408 -8.19 18.33 -3.72
N ASP A 409 -7.99 18.90 -2.54
CA ASP A 409 -7.13 18.35 -1.47
C ASP A 409 -7.91 17.42 -0.53
N GLY A 410 -7.25 16.92 0.51
CA GLY A 410 -7.89 16.30 1.69
C GLY A 410 -8.56 14.94 1.50
N GLY A 411 -8.52 14.36 0.31
CA GLY A 411 -9.27 13.13 0.06
C GLY A 411 -8.54 12.04 -0.75
N GLY A 412 -7.24 12.15 -0.93
CA GLY A 412 -6.48 11.37 -1.90
C GLY A 412 -6.65 11.94 -3.32
N ILE A 413 -6.26 11.17 -4.33
CA ILE A 413 -6.39 11.53 -5.74
C ILE A 413 -7.76 11.06 -6.23
N THR A 414 -8.60 12.01 -6.67
CA THR A 414 -9.84 11.70 -7.37
C THR A 414 -9.53 11.51 -8.85
N PRO A 415 -9.88 10.37 -9.46
CA PRO A 415 -9.59 10.14 -10.86
C PRO A 415 -10.38 11.09 -11.77
N ASP A 416 -9.83 11.38 -12.95
CA ASP A 416 -10.49 12.17 -14.00
C ASP A 416 -11.67 11.39 -14.62
N VAL A 417 -11.53 10.06 -14.68
CA VAL A 417 -12.55 9.13 -15.13
C VAL A 417 -12.77 8.07 -14.07
N VAL A 418 -13.92 8.14 -13.42
CA VAL A 418 -14.28 7.23 -12.33
C VAL A 418 -14.72 5.87 -12.91
N VAL A 419 -14.07 4.82 -12.44
CA VAL A 419 -14.48 3.42 -12.63
C VAL A 419 -14.57 2.79 -11.24
N GLU A 420 -15.77 2.49 -10.81
CA GLU A 420 -15.97 1.90 -9.50
C GLU A 420 -15.31 0.51 -9.40
N SER A 421 -14.63 0.27 -8.30
CA SER A 421 -14.14 -1.07 -7.97
C SER A 421 -15.33 -2.01 -7.71
N PRO A 422 -15.26 -3.27 -8.11
CA PRO A 422 -16.29 -4.25 -7.77
C PRO A 422 -16.54 -4.27 -6.26
N LYS A 423 -17.78 -4.21 -5.84
CA LYS A 423 -18.12 -4.36 -4.42
C LYS A 423 -17.89 -5.82 -4.02
N ILE A 424 -16.93 -6.04 -3.13
CA ILE A 424 -16.73 -7.36 -2.53
C ILE A 424 -17.89 -7.61 -1.58
N ASN A 425 -18.78 -8.53 -1.94
CA ASN A 425 -19.85 -8.97 -1.05
C ASN A 425 -19.33 -10.06 -0.06
N ARG A 426 -20.17 -10.45 0.88
CA ARG A 426 -19.80 -11.44 1.91
C ARG A 426 -19.44 -12.81 1.33
N LEU A 427 -20.09 -13.25 0.27
CA LEU A 427 -19.77 -14.51 -0.42
C LEU A 427 -18.32 -14.49 -0.93
N LEU A 428 -17.96 -13.46 -1.70
CA LEU A 428 -16.62 -13.31 -2.26
C LEU A 428 -15.56 -13.15 -1.17
N TYR A 429 -15.88 -12.37 -0.12
CA TYR A 429 -15.01 -12.23 1.04
C TYR A 429 -14.73 -13.59 1.70
N ASN A 430 -15.77 -14.41 1.92
CA ASN A 430 -15.62 -15.72 2.55
C ASN A 430 -14.88 -16.71 1.66
N ILE A 431 -15.12 -16.69 0.34
CA ILE A 431 -14.38 -17.52 -0.62
C ILE A 431 -12.88 -17.23 -0.53
N ARG A 432 -12.50 -15.95 -0.53
CA ARG A 432 -11.09 -15.51 -0.45
C ARG A 432 -10.49 -15.75 0.94
N ARG A 433 -11.17 -15.36 2.02
CA ARG A 433 -10.72 -15.56 3.40
C ARG A 433 -10.42 -17.03 3.69
N ASP A 434 -11.29 -17.92 3.24
CA ASP A 434 -11.20 -19.34 3.51
C ASP A 434 -10.48 -20.12 2.39
N ASN A 435 -9.91 -19.40 1.40
CA ASN A 435 -9.03 -19.93 0.35
C ASN A 435 -9.68 -20.97 -0.59
N TRP A 436 -11.02 -20.93 -0.78
CA TRP A 436 -11.75 -21.89 -1.61
C TRP A 436 -11.34 -21.85 -3.07
N ASP A 437 -11.08 -20.66 -3.61
CA ASP A 437 -10.62 -20.45 -4.99
C ASP A 437 -9.25 -21.11 -5.24
N ASN A 438 -8.30 -20.92 -4.32
CA ASN A 438 -6.97 -21.50 -4.43
C ASN A 438 -6.94 -23.02 -4.20
N ASP A 439 -7.78 -23.54 -3.27
CA ASP A 439 -7.89 -24.96 -3.03
C ASP A 439 -8.50 -25.66 -4.26
N PHE A 440 -9.51 -25.04 -4.88
CA PHE A 440 -10.08 -25.53 -6.13
C PHE A 440 -9.05 -25.52 -7.27
N ALA A 441 -8.30 -24.44 -7.42
CA ALA A 441 -7.23 -24.34 -8.42
C ALA A 441 -6.15 -25.41 -8.21
N THR A 442 -5.84 -25.77 -6.96
CA THR A 442 -4.90 -26.83 -6.63
C THR A 442 -5.44 -28.21 -7.05
N MET A 443 -6.72 -28.48 -6.77
CA MET A 443 -7.41 -29.71 -7.22
C MET A 443 -7.46 -29.78 -8.75
N TYR A 444 -7.80 -28.67 -9.39
CA TYR A 444 -7.85 -28.58 -10.85
C TYR A 444 -6.49 -28.88 -11.48
N ALA A 445 -5.41 -28.25 -10.96
CA ALA A 445 -4.06 -28.46 -11.46
C ALA A 445 -3.52 -29.87 -11.21
N ALA A 446 -4.01 -30.59 -10.20
CA ALA A 446 -3.64 -31.99 -9.96
C ALA A 446 -4.21 -32.95 -11.02
N SER A 447 -5.27 -32.55 -11.73
CA SER A 447 -5.96 -33.37 -12.76
C SER A 447 -5.75 -32.88 -14.19
N HIS A 448 -5.04 -31.77 -14.40
CA HIS A 448 -4.79 -31.16 -15.71
C HIS A 448 -3.32 -30.75 -15.83
N ASP A 449 -2.57 -31.41 -16.71
CA ASP A 449 -1.13 -31.14 -16.88
C ASP A 449 -0.86 -29.77 -17.55
N SER A 450 -1.81 -29.24 -18.31
CA SER A 450 -1.69 -27.97 -19.04
C SER A 450 -3.04 -27.29 -19.20
N ILE A 451 -3.01 -25.98 -19.44
CA ILE A 451 -4.16 -25.16 -19.82
C ILE A 451 -3.81 -24.31 -21.04
N PRO A 452 -4.79 -23.73 -21.76
CA PRO A 452 -4.53 -22.72 -22.79
C PRO A 452 -3.63 -21.60 -22.31
N ALA A 453 -3.06 -20.83 -23.26
CA ALA A 453 -2.25 -19.65 -22.93
C ALA A 453 -2.98 -18.74 -21.92
N ALA A 454 -2.22 -18.08 -21.02
CA ALA A 454 -2.81 -17.25 -19.95
C ALA A 454 -3.85 -16.24 -20.48
N THR A 455 -3.57 -15.61 -21.61
CA THR A 455 -4.47 -14.66 -22.28
C THR A 455 -5.70 -15.29 -22.93
N GLU A 456 -5.72 -16.61 -23.11
CA GLU A 456 -6.82 -17.34 -23.79
C GLU A 456 -7.66 -18.15 -22.80
N PHE A 457 -7.12 -18.46 -21.62
CA PHE A 457 -7.83 -19.26 -20.63
C PHE A 457 -9.09 -18.56 -20.14
N VAL A 458 -10.20 -19.29 -20.17
CA VAL A 458 -11.51 -18.84 -19.67
C VAL A 458 -12.14 -19.94 -18.82
N VAL A 459 -12.86 -19.52 -17.77
CA VAL A 459 -13.67 -20.45 -16.96
C VAL A 459 -14.92 -20.84 -17.76
N THR A 460 -14.96 -22.11 -18.18
CA THR A 460 -16.10 -22.69 -18.88
C THR A 460 -17.23 -23.04 -17.90
N ASP A 461 -18.44 -23.36 -18.42
CA ASP A 461 -19.55 -23.84 -17.60
C ASP A 461 -19.19 -25.10 -16.81
N SER A 462 -18.37 -25.98 -17.38
CA SER A 462 -17.88 -27.19 -16.71
C SER A 462 -16.96 -26.88 -15.53
N ILE A 463 -16.05 -25.91 -15.70
CA ILE A 463 -15.12 -25.47 -14.63
C ILE A 463 -15.92 -24.80 -13.51
N PHE A 464 -16.86 -23.90 -13.86
CA PHE A 464 -17.71 -23.25 -12.86
C PHE A 464 -18.60 -24.24 -12.11
N ALA A 465 -19.24 -25.18 -12.80
CA ALA A 465 -20.00 -26.25 -12.14
C ALA A 465 -19.11 -27.16 -11.27
N GLY A 466 -17.85 -27.37 -11.67
CA GLY A 466 -16.85 -28.06 -10.86
C GLY A 466 -16.55 -27.28 -9.57
N PHE A 467 -16.40 -25.98 -9.64
CA PHE A 467 -16.19 -25.11 -8.48
C PHE A 467 -17.40 -25.12 -7.52
N LYS A 468 -18.63 -25.05 -8.04
CA LYS A 468 -19.85 -25.15 -7.23
C LYS A 468 -19.90 -26.47 -6.44
N ARG A 469 -19.57 -27.61 -7.08
CA ARG A 469 -19.53 -28.91 -6.41
C ARG A 469 -18.37 -29.05 -5.42
N PHE A 470 -17.28 -28.32 -5.62
CA PHE A 470 -16.12 -28.32 -4.74
C PHE A 470 -16.38 -27.62 -3.41
N ILE A 471 -17.21 -26.59 -3.41
CA ILE A 471 -17.60 -25.91 -2.17
C ILE A 471 -18.52 -26.82 -1.38
N ASP A 472 -18.07 -27.25 -0.21
CA ASP A 472 -18.84 -28.04 0.74
C ASP A 472 -19.76 -27.10 1.55
N PRO A 473 -21.08 -27.17 1.37
CA PRO A 473 -22.01 -26.27 2.06
C PRO A 473 -21.93 -26.34 3.58
N ASP A 474 -21.62 -27.54 4.13
CA ASP A 474 -21.52 -27.75 5.59
C ASP A 474 -20.25 -27.12 6.18
N LYS A 475 -19.23 -26.87 5.35
CA LYS A 475 -17.96 -26.25 5.74
C LYS A 475 -17.85 -24.80 5.30
N PHE A 476 -18.75 -24.33 4.45
CA PHE A 476 -18.73 -22.94 3.98
C PHE A 476 -19.28 -22.03 5.06
N ALA A 477 -18.39 -21.30 5.72
CA ALA A 477 -18.79 -20.33 6.73
C ALA A 477 -19.43 -19.10 6.06
N TYR A 478 -20.75 -19.08 6.03
CA TYR A 478 -21.51 -17.93 5.57
C TYR A 478 -21.63 -16.93 6.72
N ASP A 479 -20.74 -15.96 6.80
CA ASP A 479 -20.85 -14.86 7.76
C ASP A 479 -21.92 -13.88 7.27
N ARG A 480 -23.14 -14.06 7.77
CA ARG A 480 -24.34 -13.32 7.36
C ARG A 480 -24.53 -12.10 8.26
N ALA A 481 -24.27 -10.91 7.73
CA ALA A 481 -24.52 -9.67 8.47
C ALA A 481 -26.00 -9.53 8.87
N CYS A 482 -26.92 -9.93 7.98
CA CYS A 482 -28.36 -9.89 8.26
C CYS A 482 -28.77 -10.77 9.45
N ASP A 483 -28.20 -11.97 9.60
CA ASP A 483 -28.52 -12.86 10.74
C ASP A 483 -28.15 -12.21 12.09
N SER A 484 -26.98 -11.55 12.14
CA SER A 484 -26.54 -10.84 13.33
C SER A 484 -27.46 -9.66 13.67
N ILE A 485 -27.89 -8.91 12.64
CA ILE A 485 -28.80 -7.77 12.80
C ILE A 485 -30.20 -8.24 13.23
N LEU A 486 -30.72 -9.31 12.64
CA LEU A 486 -32.01 -9.89 13.02
C LEU A 486 -31.99 -10.43 14.44
N LYS A 487 -30.90 -11.06 14.87
CA LYS A 487 -30.71 -11.49 16.25
C LYS A 487 -30.72 -10.29 17.22
N GLN A 488 -29.96 -9.24 16.91
CA GLN A 488 -29.96 -8.01 17.70
C GLN A 488 -31.35 -7.34 17.73
N LEU A 489 -32.07 -7.35 16.59
CA LEU A 489 -33.42 -6.85 16.53
C LEU A 489 -34.37 -7.63 17.46
N ARG A 490 -34.31 -8.96 17.49
CA ARG A 490 -35.09 -9.78 18.41
C ARG A 490 -34.79 -9.45 19.87
N GLU A 491 -33.51 -9.32 20.21
CA GLU A 491 -33.08 -8.95 21.57
C GLU A 491 -33.61 -7.54 21.96
N ALA A 492 -33.50 -6.56 21.05
CA ALA A 492 -34.02 -5.21 21.29
C ALA A 492 -35.55 -5.19 21.48
N VAL A 493 -36.30 -5.88 20.62
CA VAL A 493 -37.76 -6.03 20.70
C VAL A 493 -38.19 -6.62 22.04
N GLU A 494 -37.46 -7.60 22.57
CA GLU A 494 -37.73 -8.20 23.87
C GLU A 494 -37.42 -7.25 25.02
N VAL A 495 -36.26 -6.57 25.00
CA VAL A 495 -35.86 -5.61 26.05
C VAL A 495 -36.77 -4.38 26.10
N GLU A 496 -37.22 -3.90 24.94
CA GLU A 496 -38.10 -2.73 24.83
C GLU A 496 -39.60 -3.07 25.07
N GLY A 497 -39.94 -4.36 25.25
CA GLY A 497 -41.28 -4.81 25.53
C GLY A 497 -42.25 -4.85 24.35
N TYR A 498 -41.74 -4.83 23.11
CA TYR A 498 -42.55 -4.92 21.88
C TYR A 498 -42.74 -6.35 21.39
N LYS A 499 -42.28 -7.37 22.11
CA LYS A 499 -42.42 -8.76 21.74
C LYS A 499 -43.87 -9.20 21.72
N THR A 500 -44.43 -9.40 20.55
CA THR A 500 -45.75 -9.99 20.32
C THR A 500 -45.65 -11.06 19.24
N PRO A 501 -46.63 -12.02 19.17
CA PRO A 501 -46.65 -13.03 18.12
C PRO A 501 -46.63 -12.44 16.69
N GLU A 502 -47.22 -11.27 16.49
CA GLU A 502 -47.26 -10.56 15.23
C GLU A 502 -45.87 -10.02 14.85
N VAL A 503 -45.13 -9.42 15.80
CA VAL A 503 -43.79 -8.90 15.60
C VAL A 503 -42.82 -10.06 15.34
N ASP A 504 -42.87 -11.13 16.13
CA ASP A 504 -42.07 -12.32 15.92
C ASP A 504 -42.32 -12.94 14.52
N GLY A 505 -43.60 -13.02 14.12
CA GLY A 505 -44.00 -13.54 12.81
C GLY A 505 -43.48 -12.68 11.64
N GLN A 506 -43.40 -11.35 11.79
CA GLN A 506 -42.81 -10.47 10.78
C GLN A 506 -41.28 -10.63 10.70
N ILE A 507 -40.60 -10.80 11.83
CA ILE A 507 -39.16 -11.03 11.87
C ILE A 507 -38.84 -12.42 11.25
N ASP A 508 -39.63 -13.46 11.53
CA ASP A 508 -39.50 -14.80 10.95
C ASP A 508 -39.69 -14.78 9.40
N ALA A 509 -40.70 -14.00 8.94
CA ALA A 509 -40.92 -13.80 7.51
C ALA A 509 -39.71 -13.11 6.85
N LEU A 510 -39.19 -12.06 7.50
CA LEU A 510 -37.98 -11.35 7.02
C LEU A 510 -36.76 -12.27 7.00
N GLU A 511 -36.55 -13.09 8.05
CA GLU A 511 -35.46 -14.07 8.11
C GLU A 511 -35.56 -15.09 6.97
N THR A 512 -36.78 -15.57 6.67
CA THR A 512 -37.03 -16.48 5.55
C THR A 512 -36.74 -15.83 4.21
N MET A 513 -37.14 -14.56 4.01
CA MET A 513 -36.88 -13.82 2.77
C MET A 513 -35.39 -13.48 2.56
N LEU A 514 -34.65 -13.34 3.64
CA LEU A 514 -33.20 -13.07 3.64
C LEU A 514 -32.36 -14.35 3.73
N HIS A 515 -33.02 -15.54 3.69
CA HIS A 515 -32.29 -16.80 3.69
C HIS A 515 -31.49 -16.94 2.39
N HIS A 516 -30.14 -17.07 2.55
CA HIS A 516 -29.25 -17.25 1.43
C HIS A 516 -29.22 -18.72 0.99
N ASP A 517 -29.45 -18.92 -0.30
CA ASP A 517 -29.11 -20.17 -0.96
C ASP A 517 -27.70 -20.03 -1.56
N LEU A 518 -26.75 -20.82 -1.06
CA LEU A 518 -25.36 -20.76 -1.52
C LEU A 518 -25.25 -21.01 -3.02
N GLU A 519 -26.04 -21.94 -3.56
CA GLU A 519 -26.03 -22.27 -4.99
C GLU A 519 -26.51 -21.07 -5.82
N HIS A 520 -27.61 -20.45 -5.40
CA HIS A 520 -28.13 -19.23 -6.03
C HIS A 520 -27.15 -18.08 -5.96
N ASP A 521 -26.54 -17.87 -4.80
CA ASP A 521 -25.58 -16.78 -4.59
C ASP A 521 -24.30 -16.95 -5.44
N LEU A 522 -23.84 -18.20 -5.63
CA LEU A 522 -22.74 -18.50 -6.55
C LEU A 522 -23.10 -18.14 -7.99
N ASP A 523 -24.33 -18.48 -8.43
CA ASP A 523 -24.79 -18.18 -9.79
C ASP A 523 -24.97 -16.69 -10.05
N VAL A 524 -25.53 -15.95 -9.10
CA VAL A 524 -25.68 -14.47 -9.19
C VAL A 524 -24.31 -13.77 -9.27
N ASN A 525 -23.29 -14.31 -8.61
CA ASN A 525 -21.95 -13.75 -8.60
C ASN A 525 -21.00 -14.38 -9.62
N ARG A 526 -21.51 -15.13 -10.59
CA ARG A 526 -20.75 -15.92 -11.54
C ARG A 526 -19.66 -15.14 -12.26
N GLU A 527 -19.94 -13.90 -12.72
CA GLU A 527 -18.99 -13.09 -13.48
C GLU A 527 -17.70 -12.86 -12.68
N ILE A 528 -17.85 -12.39 -11.46
CA ILE A 528 -16.70 -12.09 -10.60
C ILE A 528 -16.04 -13.36 -10.06
N LEU A 529 -16.81 -14.43 -9.85
CA LEU A 529 -16.26 -15.74 -9.48
C LEU A 529 -15.44 -16.35 -10.62
N ASN A 530 -15.86 -16.20 -11.85
CA ASN A 530 -15.07 -16.63 -13.01
C ASN A 530 -13.72 -15.91 -13.06
N GLU A 531 -13.68 -14.62 -12.74
CA GLU A 531 -12.43 -13.86 -12.61
C GLU A 531 -11.54 -14.44 -11.51
N LEU A 532 -12.08 -14.69 -10.31
CA LEU A 532 -11.34 -15.27 -9.18
C LEU A 532 -10.80 -16.66 -9.49
N ILE A 533 -11.63 -17.54 -10.04
CA ILE A 533 -11.26 -18.91 -10.40
C ILE A 533 -10.21 -18.92 -11.50
N SER A 534 -10.37 -18.05 -12.50
CA SER A 534 -9.42 -17.89 -13.60
C SER A 534 -8.05 -17.46 -13.09
N ASP A 535 -8.00 -16.42 -12.24
CA ASP A 535 -6.76 -15.94 -11.62
C ASP A 535 -6.07 -17.07 -10.84
N ALA A 536 -6.82 -17.77 -9.98
CA ALA A 536 -6.29 -18.84 -9.15
C ALA A 536 -5.75 -20.02 -9.98
N ILE A 537 -6.45 -20.43 -11.05
CA ILE A 537 -5.99 -21.51 -11.93
C ILE A 537 -4.78 -21.08 -12.75
N VAL A 538 -4.84 -19.91 -13.40
CA VAL A 538 -3.75 -19.40 -14.25
C VAL A 538 -2.44 -19.25 -13.48
N ARG A 539 -2.51 -18.83 -12.21
CA ARG A 539 -1.33 -18.74 -11.33
C ARG A 539 -0.63 -20.09 -11.13
N ARG A 540 -1.34 -21.19 -11.17
CA ARG A 540 -0.72 -22.53 -11.01
C ARG A 540 0.19 -22.90 -12.18
N TYR A 541 -0.06 -22.37 -13.38
CA TYR A 541 0.66 -22.71 -14.60
C TYR A 541 1.59 -21.60 -15.09
N TYR A 542 1.16 -20.35 -14.94
CA TYR A 542 1.82 -19.17 -15.55
C TYR A 542 2.25 -18.12 -14.52
N TYR A 543 2.19 -18.45 -13.21
CA TYR A 543 2.59 -17.58 -12.11
C TYR A 543 1.92 -16.20 -12.16
N GLN A 544 2.46 -15.24 -11.42
CA GLN A 544 1.93 -13.87 -11.33
C GLN A 544 1.82 -13.17 -12.70
N LYS A 545 2.82 -13.36 -13.57
CA LYS A 545 2.80 -12.73 -14.91
C LYS A 545 1.59 -13.18 -15.73
N GLY A 546 1.33 -14.49 -15.75
CA GLY A 546 0.17 -15.02 -16.45
C GLY A 546 -1.16 -14.58 -15.85
N ALA A 547 -1.25 -14.50 -14.52
CA ALA A 547 -2.44 -14.01 -13.84
C ALA A 547 -2.75 -12.55 -14.19
N VAL A 548 -1.73 -11.68 -14.22
CA VAL A 548 -1.91 -10.28 -14.66
C VAL A 548 -2.35 -10.23 -16.12
N ALA A 549 -1.69 -10.98 -17.01
CA ALA A 549 -2.07 -11.03 -18.42
C ALA A 549 -3.52 -11.51 -18.63
N ASN A 550 -3.97 -12.53 -17.88
CA ASN A 550 -5.35 -13.00 -17.93
C ASN A 550 -6.34 -11.96 -17.39
N SER A 551 -6.01 -11.30 -16.28
CA SER A 551 -6.88 -10.31 -15.61
C SER A 551 -7.16 -9.07 -16.47
N MET A 552 -6.31 -8.75 -17.45
CA MET A 552 -6.52 -7.62 -18.37
C MET A 552 -7.85 -7.73 -19.11
N ARG A 553 -8.36 -8.95 -19.37
CA ARG A 553 -9.66 -9.21 -19.99
C ARG A 553 -10.83 -8.71 -19.16
N TYR A 554 -10.74 -8.79 -17.85
CA TYR A 554 -11.83 -8.42 -16.91
C TYR A 554 -11.67 -6.99 -16.38
N ASN A 555 -10.57 -6.34 -16.69
CA ASN A 555 -10.17 -5.07 -16.12
C ASN A 555 -10.94 -3.89 -16.71
N LYS A 556 -12.05 -3.51 -16.08
CA LYS A 556 -12.93 -2.41 -16.53
C LYS A 556 -12.18 -1.06 -16.59
N ALA A 557 -11.27 -0.79 -15.64
CA ALA A 557 -10.49 0.45 -15.64
C ALA A 557 -9.48 0.48 -16.81
N LEU A 558 -8.84 -0.67 -17.11
CA LEU A 558 -7.98 -0.79 -18.29
C LEU A 558 -8.77 -0.58 -19.57
N HIS A 559 -9.93 -1.23 -19.71
CA HIS A 559 -10.77 -1.06 -20.91
C HIS A 559 -11.21 0.40 -21.12
N GLN A 560 -11.53 1.10 -20.04
CA GLN A 560 -11.87 2.52 -20.11
C GLN A 560 -10.66 3.37 -20.51
N ALA A 561 -9.48 3.08 -19.96
CA ALA A 561 -8.23 3.76 -20.32
C ALA A 561 -7.86 3.54 -21.79
N LEU A 562 -8.01 2.31 -22.32
CA LEU A 562 -7.77 1.99 -23.73
C LEU A 562 -8.69 2.79 -24.64
N LYS A 563 -10.00 2.83 -24.37
CA LYS A 563 -10.97 3.64 -25.13
C LYS A 563 -10.60 5.11 -25.17
N LEU A 564 -10.10 5.67 -24.05
CA LEU A 564 -9.66 7.06 -23.98
C LEU A 564 -8.39 7.31 -24.79
N LEU A 565 -7.42 6.40 -24.73
CA LEU A 565 -6.17 6.52 -25.48
C LEU A 565 -6.37 6.38 -26.99
N GLU A 566 -7.36 5.59 -27.43
CA GLU A 566 -7.79 5.47 -28.83
C GLU A 566 -8.53 6.73 -29.31
N ASN A 567 -9.30 7.40 -28.40
CA ASN A 567 -10.04 8.62 -28.71
C ASN A 567 -9.25 9.89 -28.35
N ARG A 568 -8.39 10.32 -29.25
CA ARG A 568 -7.50 11.48 -29.04
C ARG A 568 -8.25 12.78 -28.70
N GLU A 569 -9.41 13.00 -29.27
CA GLU A 569 -10.22 14.21 -29.02
C GLU A 569 -10.71 14.23 -27.56
N GLU A 570 -11.29 13.12 -27.10
CA GLU A 570 -11.76 12.98 -25.72
C GLU A 570 -10.61 13.06 -24.72
N TYR A 571 -9.48 12.41 -25.02
CA TYR A 571 -8.26 12.50 -24.20
C TYR A 571 -7.80 13.95 -24.03
N CYS A 572 -7.70 14.72 -25.14
CA CYS A 572 -7.31 16.12 -25.09
C CYS A 572 -8.35 16.99 -24.37
N ARG A 573 -9.65 16.70 -24.54
CA ARG A 573 -10.74 17.38 -23.85
C ARG A 573 -10.65 17.22 -22.34
N ILE A 574 -10.41 16.00 -21.85
CA ILE A 574 -10.25 15.71 -20.41
C ILE A 574 -9.06 16.49 -19.84
N LEU A 575 -7.93 16.54 -20.52
CA LEU A 575 -6.72 17.24 -20.07
C LEU A 575 -6.75 18.75 -20.33
N ASN A 576 -7.85 19.29 -20.94
CA ASN A 576 -7.97 20.69 -21.33
C ASN A 576 -6.79 21.15 -22.22
N LEU A 577 -6.29 20.24 -23.08
CA LEU A 577 -5.29 20.54 -24.11
C LEU A 577 -5.99 21.21 -25.31
N ARG A 578 -5.44 22.34 -25.75
CA ARG A 578 -5.96 23.10 -26.90
C ARG A 578 -5.53 22.46 -28.24
#